data_e0b5935122c002aaa758e749b3ad3d7a
#
_entry.id   e0b5935122c002aaa758e749b3ad3d7a
#
_cell.length_a   1.000
_cell.length_b   1.000
_cell.length_c   1.000
_cell.angle_alpha   90.00
_cell.angle_beta   90.00
_cell.angle_gamma   90.00
#
_symmetry.space_group_name_H-M   'P 1'
#
loop_
_entity.id
_entity.type
_entity.pdbx_description
1 polymer ?
#
loop_
_entity_poly.entity_id
_entity_poly.type
_entity_poly.pdbx_seq_one_letter_code
_entity_poly.pdbx_strand_id
1 'polypeptide(L)'
;MKLHHHIVLIVDNKMKKLLGILVLGLLFFSNANAMPKWIGKAIKVCRANQDIDLSMVWFYDNGSVEEKIDFSLKKGDYVTLNIRTNKYQKWYVASNNYFPAKNSSWVKLEVRGRYEKVRIKDFLIDCKKIKYLKVKYKSYTANSFNEIFNNKYSSKPVKLSGELYLPKKKGKFPVVYLQHGTANPKSLINFFQKVIDEMHKENIAVFVGDSYTNREKKLQGWRLGLASRTLDGLNVLNALSKHKNIDPNKIGITGYSYGGMVAFFTAYPKLLDLVTKGKQFAAYMPVYPGCDVIFKDMKLVNKPMLMLHAEFDDYAPTIDCINYVKKLKENGNSVELKIYKGAYHGFIRVREKEFIKSIGNFRNCKPGYVDDEGYWVYNGKQWKMSYLKAMSAIYKECGGEGVTIGGTKEEQKRAVEDTVTFFKTHLI
;
A
#
# COMPACT_ATOMS: atom_id res chain seq x y z
N MET A 1 -8.75 -31.58 -19.78
CA MET A 1 -10.09 -31.05 -19.49
C MET A 1 -9.97 -29.54 -19.32
N LYS A 2 -10.53 -28.73 -20.22
CA LYS A 2 -10.52 -27.26 -20.09
C LYS A 2 -11.75 -26.87 -19.29
N LEU A 3 -11.55 -26.47 -18.03
CA LEU A 3 -12.62 -25.91 -17.22
C LEU A 3 -12.98 -24.52 -17.76
N HIS A 4 -14.19 -24.33 -18.19
CA HIS A 4 -14.79 -23.04 -18.47
C HIS A 4 -15.62 -22.64 -17.25
N HIS A 5 -15.11 -21.75 -16.44
CA HIS A 5 -15.84 -21.25 -15.27
C HIS A 5 -16.70 -20.04 -15.65
N HIS A 6 -17.98 -20.13 -15.39
CA HIS A 6 -18.93 -19.02 -15.48
C HIS A 6 -19.30 -18.57 -14.06
N ILE A 7 -19.26 -17.30 -13.82
CA ILE A 7 -19.66 -16.70 -12.53
C ILE A 7 -20.86 -15.81 -12.76
N VAL A 8 -21.90 -16.05 -11.99
CA VAL A 8 -23.12 -15.23 -11.96
C VAL A 8 -23.14 -14.44 -10.66
N LEU A 9 -23.24 -13.13 -10.76
CA LEU A 9 -23.48 -12.25 -9.62
C LEU A 9 -24.99 -12.10 -9.41
N ILE A 10 -25.44 -12.47 -8.23
CA ILE A 10 -26.82 -12.28 -7.79
C ILE A 10 -26.85 -11.07 -6.86
N VAL A 11 -27.60 -10.05 -7.22
CA VAL A 11 -27.86 -8.89 -6.38
C VAL A 11 -29.05 -9.21 -5.48
N ASP A 12 -28.88 -9.02 -4.18
CA ASP A 12 -29.89 -9.41 -3.20
C ASP A 12 -31.23 -8.67 -3.37
N ASN A 13 -32.30 -9.36 -2.99
CA ASN A 13 -33.70 -9.14 -3.33
C ASN A 13 -34.37 -7.85 -2.80
N LYS A 14 -33.66 -6.95 -2.14
CA LYS A 14 -34.23 -5.66 -1.70
C LYS A 14 -34.36 -4.61 -2.80
N MET A 15 -33.83 -4.89 -3.99
CA MET A 15 -33.97 -4.02 -5.16
C MET A 15 -34.66 -4.73 -6.32
N LYS A 16 -35.94 -4.99 -6.20
CA LYS A 16 -36.78 -5.61 -7.25
C LYS A 16 -36.87 -4.86 -8.58
N LYS A 17 -36.08 -3.82 -8.84
CA LYS A 17 -36.14 -3.04 -10.09
C LYS A 17 -34.84 -2.99 -10.91
N LEU A 18 -33.76 -3.64 -10.47
CA LEU A 18 -32.50 -3.68 -11.22
C LEU A 18 -31.89 -5.09 -11.20
N LEU A 19 -32.54 -6.01 -11.92
CA LEU A 19 -31.93 -7.30 -12.23
C LEU A 19 -30.86 -7.11 -13.31
N GLY A 20 -29.61 -6.96 -12.89
CA GLY A 20 -28.45 -7.08 -13.75
C GLY A 20 -27.66 -8.30 -13.39
N ILE A 21 -27.57 -9.25 -14.29
CA ILE A 21 -26.67 -10.40 -14.13
C ILE A 21 -25.27 -9.95 -14.51
N LEU A 22 -24.38 -9.92 -13.54
CA LEU A 22 -22.98 -9.70 -13.73
C LEU A 22 -22.27 -11.05 -13.83
N VAL A 23 -21.66 -11.34 -14.98
CA VAL A 23 -20.87 -12.56 -15.15
C VAL A 23 -19.41 -12.24 -14.93
N LEU A 24 -18.83 -12.87 -13.93
CA LEU A 24 -17.41 -12.79 -13.64
C LEU A 24 -16.67 -14.04 -14.12
N GLY A 25 -15.61 -13.84 -14.86
CA GLY A 25 -14.65 -14.89 -15.13
C GLY A 25 -13.39 -14.68 -14.30
N LEU A 26 -13.10 -15.57 -13.40
CA LEU A 26 -11.82 -15.65 -12.71
C LEU A 26 -11.02 -16.81 -13.32
N LEU A 27 -9.82 -16.49 -13.73
CA LEU A 27 -8.85 -17.51 -14.11
C LEU A 27 -8.03 -17.85 -12.87
N PHE A 28 -8.30 -18.99 -12.25
CA PHE A 28 -7.36 -19.60 -11.33
C PHE A 28 -6.25 -20.26 -12.14
N PHE A 29 -5.05 -19.82 -11.89
CA PHE A 29 -3.89 -20.62 -12.23
C PHE A 29 -3.35 -21.23 -10.94
N SER A 30 -3.43 -22.53 -10.83
CA SER A 30 -2.78 -23.33 -9.78
C SER A 30 -1.25 -23.21 -9.79
N ASN A 31 -0.70 -22.48 -10.75
CA ASN A 31 0.69 -22.05 -10.77
C ASN A 31 0.74 -20.53 -10.53
N ALA A 32 1.47 -20.10 -9.52
CA ALA A 32 1.73 -18.72 -9.12
C ALA A 32 2.42 -17.84 -10.22
N ASN A 33 2.17 -18.14 -11.46
CA ASN A 33 2.78 -17.52 -12.63
C ASN A 33 1.80 -16.60 -13.32
N ALA A 34 2.12 -15.34 -13.25
CA ALA A 34 1.59 -14.24 -14.02
C ALA A 34 0.19 -13.74 -13.63
N MET A 35 0.13 -12.66 -12.86
CA MET A 35 -0.97 -11.70 -13.10
C MET A 35 -1.03 -11.49 -14.60
N PRO A 36 -2.19 -11.68 -15.24
CA PRO A 36 -2.28 -11.50 -16.67
C PRO A 36 -1.76 -10.10 -17.04
N LYS A 37 -0.93 -10.00 -18.06
CA LYS A 37 -0.41 -8.72 -18.61
C LYS A 37 -1.52 -7.72 -18.97
N TRP A 38 -2.76 -8.15 -18.90
CA TRP A 38 -3.96 -7.39 -19.24
C TRP A 38 -4.64 -6.69 -18.04
N ILE A 39 -4.18 -6.88 -16.80
CA ILE A 39 -4.60 -6.01 -15.70
C ILE A 39 -4.02 -4.64 -15.99
N GLY A 40 -4.70 -4.05 -16.93
CA GLY A 40 -4.22 -2.90 -17.61
C GLY A 40 -4.36 -1.66 -16.75
N LYS A 41 -3.79 -0.63 -17.27
CA LYS A 41 -3.88 0.74 -16.87
C LYS A 41 -5.33 1.08 -16.52
N ALA A 42 -5.59 1.41 -15.27
CA ALA A 42 -6.86 1.99 -14.86
C ALA A 42 -7.13 3.24 -15.71
N ILE A 43 -8.30 3.30 -16.33
CA ILE A 43 -8.65 4.39 -17.23
C ILE A 43 -9.52 5.45 -16.57
N LYS A 44 -10.29 5.06 -15.55
CA LYS A 44 -11.14 5.97 -14.80
C LYS A 44 -11.18 5.58 -13.33
N VAL A 45 -11.35 6.57 -12.48
CA VAL A 45 -11.82 6.40 -11.11
C VAL A 45 -13.23 6.93 -11.05
N CYS A 46 -14.13 6.13 -10.50
CA CYS A 46 -15.54 6.48 -10.28
C CYS A 46 -15.84 6.42 -8.79
N ARG A 47 -16.97 6.99 -8.38
CA ARG A 47 -17.52 6.80 -7.04
C ARG A 47 -18.77 5.93 -7.12
N ALA A 48 -18.97 5.07 -6.12
CA ALA A 48 -20.26 4.42 -5.93
C ALA A 48 -21.30 5.46 -5.51
N ASN A 49 -22.45 5.47 -6.18
CA ASN A 49 -23.54 6.43 -5.88
C ASN A 49 -24.49 5.92 -4.80
N GLN A 50 -24.40 4.64 -4.47
CA GLN A 50 -25.22 3.95 -3.48
C GLN A 50 -24.44 2.81 -2.86
N ASP A 51 -24.96 2.25 -1.77
CA ASP A 51 -24.46 1.00 -1.21
C ASP A 51 -24.83 -0.15 -2.15
N ILE A 52 -23.86 -0.99 -2.49
CA ILE A 52 -24.04 -2.11 -3.42
C ILE A 52 -23.42 -3.33 -2.76
N ASP A 53 -24.25 -4.32 -2.48
CA ASP A 53 -23.78 -5.62 -2.05
C ASP A 53 -23.74 -6.57 -3.25
N LEU A 54 -22.60 -7.15 -3.47
CA LEU A 54 -22.32 -8.03 -4.60
C LEU A 54 -21.94 -9.40 -4.07
N SER A 55 -22.62 -10.42 -4.59
CA SER A 55 -22.27 -11.83 -4.35
C SER A 55 -21.66 -12.42 -5.60
N MET A 56 -20.48 -12.98 -5.46
CA MET A 56 -19.80 -13.70 -6.52
C MET A 56 -19.96 -15.19 -6.29
N VAL A 57 -20.57 -15.86 -7.27
CA VAL A 57 -20.85 -17.30 -7.18
C VAL A 57 -20.06 -18.03 -8.25
N TRP A 58 -19.33 -19.07 -7.86
CA TRP A 58 -18.60 -19.96 -8.74
C TRP A 58 -19.42 -21.20 -9.01
N PHE A 59 -19.44 -21.60 -10.27
CA PHE A 59 -20.08 -22.82 -10.67
C PHE A 59 -19.07 -23.78 -11.29
N TYR A 60 -19.18 -25.05 -10.94
CA TYR A 60 -18.55 -26.11 -11.70
C TYR A 60 -19.26 -26.30 -13.05
N ASP A 61 -18.62 -26.97 -13.99
CA ASP A 61 -19.21 -27.30 -15.32
C ASP A 61 -20.51 -28.10 -15.21
N ASN A 62 -20.71 -28.79 -14.09
CA ASN A 62 -21.96 -29.54 -13.80
C ASN A 62 -23.08 -28.64 -13.21
N GLY A 63 -22.84 -27.33 -13.06
CA GLY A 63 -23.81 -26.37 -12.51
C GLY A 63 -23.87 -26.30 -10.99
N SER A 64 -23.06 -27.09 -10.25
CA SER A 64 -22.97 -26.94 -8.80
C SER A 64 -22.17 -25.69 -8.40
N VAL A 65 -22.48 -25.12 -7.20
CA VAL A 65 -21.81 -23.95 -6.66
C VAL A 65 -20.51 -24.38 -5.99
N GLU A 66 -19.39 -23.79 -6.43
CA GLU A 66 -18.06 -24.04 -5.85
C GLU A 66 -17.79 -23.12 -4.65
N GLU A 67 -18.03 -21.84 -4.83
CA GLU A 67 -17.74 -20.83 -3.80
C GLU A 67 -18.64 -19.61 -3.98
N LYS A 68 -19.01 -18.98 -2.88
CA LYS A 68 -19.69 -17.70 -2.87
C LYS A 68 -18.83 -16.69 -2.10
N ILE A 69 -18.47 -15.59 -2.75
CA ILE A 69 -17.75 -14.48 -2.11
C ILE A 69 -18.64 -13.25 -2.15
N ASP A 70 -18.98 -12.74 -0.99
CA ASP A 70 -19.72 -11.51 -0.84
C ASP A 70 -18.77 -10.33 -0.63
N PHE A 71 -19.03 -9.23 -1.31
CA PHE A 71 -18.35 -7.97 -1.06
C PHE A 71 -19.29 -6.79 -1.26
N SER A 72 -19.04 -5.71 -0.54
CA SER A 72 -19.86 -4.52 -0.62
C SER A 72 -19.05 -3.30 -1.05
N LEU A 73 -19.67 -2.47 -1.87
CA LEU A 73 -19.26 -1.09 -2.12
C LEU A 73 -20.22 -0.20 -1.35
N LYS A 74 -19.67 0.75 -0.60
CA LYS A 74 -20.47 1.76 0.08
C LYS A 74 -20.56 3.04 -0.76
N LYS A 75 -21.66 3.76 -0.61
CA LYS A 75 -21.83 5.07 -1.27
C LYS A 75 -20.61 5.95 -1.01
N GLY A 76 -20.03 6.47 -2.08
CA GLY A 76 -18.84 7.31 -2.04
C GLY A 76 -17.52 6.56 -2.15
N ASP A 77 -17.52 5.21 -2.16
CA ASP A 77 -16.29 4.44 -2.38
C ASP A 77 -15.73 4.67 -3.78
N TYR A 78 -14.41 4.76 -3.86
CA TYR A 78 -13.72 4.85 -5.14
C TYR A 78 -13.55 3.48 -5.77
N VAL A 79 -13.90 3.42 -7.04
CA VAL A 79 -13.77 2.23 -7.87
C VAL A 79 -12.93 2.56 -9.09
N THR A 80 -11.92 1.75 -9.33
CA THR A 80 -11.09 1.87 -10.53
C THR A 80 -11.73 1.09 -11.67
N LEU A 81 -12.04 1.76 -12.77
CA LEU A 81 -12.67 1.16 -13.93
C LEU A 81 -11.65 0.99 -15.07
N ASN A 82 -11.50 -0.24 -15.53
CA ASN A 82 -10.73 -0.61 -16.70
C ASN A 82 -11.69 -1.06 -17.81
N ILE A 83 -11.53 -0.56 -19.04
CA ILE A 83 -12.32 -0.99 -20.19
C ILE A 83 -11.43 -1.85 -21.09
N ARG A 84 -11.94 -3.01 -21.49
CA ARG A 84 -11.36 -3.83 -22.55
C ARG A 84 -12.38 -4.07 -23.64
N THR A 85 -11.90 -4.04 -24.86
CA THR A 85 -12.66 -4.49 -26.03
C THR A 85 -11.89 -5.59 -26.70
N ASN A 86 -12.54 -6.71 -26.98
CA ASN A 86 -12.10 -7.67 -28.01
C ASN A 86 -13.09 -7.60 -29.17
N LYS A 87 -12.86 -8.39 -30.23
CA LYS A 87 -13.71 -8.42 -31.44
C LYS A 87 -15.20 -8.70 -31.14
N TYR A 88 -15.52 -9.28 -29.98
CA TYR A 88 -16.86 -9.78 -29.66
C TYR A 88 -17.46 -9.16 -28.39
N GLN A 89 -16.66 -8.58 -27.50
CA GLN A 89 -17.13 -8.21 -26.15
C GLN A 89 -16.41 -6.97 -25.60
N LYS A 90 -17.15 -6.19 -24.86
CA LYS A 90 -16.68 -5.07 -24.09
C LYS A 90 -16.67 -5.43 -22.61
N TRP A 91 -15.52 -5.37 -21.97
CA TRP A 91 -15.33 -5.75 -20.58
C TRP A 91 -15.08 -4.52 -19.72
N TYR A 92 -15.75 -4.46 -18.58
CA TYR A 92 -15.46 -3.48 -17.56
C TYR A 92 -14.89 -4.22 -16.36
N VAL A 93 -13.71 -3.84 -15.92
CA VAL A 93 -13.10 -4.41 -14.73
C VAL A 93 -13.14 -3.33 -13.66
N ALA A 94 -13.95 -3.54 -12.65
CA ALA A 94 -13.93 -2.71 -11.45
C ALA A 94 -13.02 -3.37 -10.43
N SER A 95 -12.09 -2.61 -9.85
CA SER A 95 -11.33 -3.05 -8.70
C SER A 95 -11.67 -2.15 -7.53
N ASN A 96 -12.14 -2.74 -6.48
CA ASN A 96 -12.13 -2.13 -5.19
C ASN A 96 -10.99 -2.74 -4.37
N ASN A 97 -10.63 -2.16 -3.25
CA ASN A 97 -9.50 -2.61 -2.42
C ASN A 97 -9.75 -3.93 -1.68
N TYR A 98 -10.75 -4.67 -2.04
CA TYR A 98 -11.09 -5.90 -1.38
C TYR A 98 -10.20 -7.04 -1.91
N PHE A 99 -9.28 -7.49 -1.08
CA PHE A 99 -8.55 -8.73 -1.29
C PHE A 99 -8.99 -9.73 -0.24
N PRO A 100 -9.70 -10.80 -0.58
CA PRO A 100 -9.74 -11.96 0.28
C PRO A 100 -8.31 -12.47 0.47
N ALA A 101 -7.97 -12.90 1.67
CA ALA A 101 -6.60 -13.21 2.11
C ALA A 101 -5.86 -14.26 1.26
N LYS A 102 -6.51 -14.98 0.38
CA LYS A 102 -5.92 -16.04 -0.44
C LYS A 102 -5.65 -15.68 -1.88
N ASN A 103 -6.37 -14.76 -2.50
CA ASN A 103 -6.17 -14.43 -3.91
C ASN A 103 -6.60 -13.00 -4.22
N SER A 104 -5.83 -12.31 -5.06
CA SER A 104 -6.20 -11.02 -5.62
C SER A 104 -7.37 -11.22 -6.59
N SER A 105 -8.59 -11.01 -6.12
CA SER A 105 -9.77 -11.12 -6.96
C SER A 105 -10.01 -9.81 -7.70
N TRP A 106 -10.09 -9.93 -9.01
CA TRP A 106 -10.49 -8.84 -9.91
C TRP A 106 -11.95 -9.07 -10.29
N VAL A 107 -12.77 -8.08 -10.04
CA VAL A 107 -14.15 -8.10 -10.51
C VAL A 107 -14.16 -7.72 -11.97
N LYS A 108 -14.49 -8.65 -12.84
CA LYS A 108 -14.67 -8.44 -14.26
C LYS A 108 -16.17 -8.36 -14.56
N LEU A 109 -16.64 -7.19 -14.92
CA LEU A 109 -18.01 -6.97 -15.38
C LEU A 109 -18.10 -7.38 -16.84
N GLU A 110 -18.72 -8.52 -17.14
CA GLU A 110 -19.06 -8.89 -18.48
C GLU A 110 -20.49 -8.42 -18.80
N VAL A 111 -20.60 -7.47 -19.72
CA VAL A 111 -21.89 -7.06 -20.27
C VAL A 111 -22.08 -7.85 -21.58
N ARG A 112 -22.83 -8.95 -21.55
CA ARG A 112 -23.25 -9.63 -22.76
C ARG A 112 -24.39 -8.86 -23.41
N GLY A 113 -24.44 -8.81 -24.75
CA GLY A 113 -25.31 -7.97 -25.55
C GLY A 113 -26.83 -8.09 -25.35
N ARG A 114 -27.30 -9.00 -24.49
CA ARG A 114 -28.71 -9.07 -24.03
C ARG A 114 -28.97 -8.38 -22.69
N TYR A 115 -27.93 -7.91 -21.97
CA TYR A 115 -28.04 -7.30 -20.65
C TYR A 115 -27.61 -5.83 -20.64
N GLU A 116 -27.77 -5.13 -21.75
CA GLU A 116 -27.43 -3.71 -21.93
C GLU A 116 -28.15 -2.73 -20.99
N LYS A 117 -29.05 -3.20 -20.13
CA LYS A 117 -29.83 -2.33 -19.24
C LYS A 117 -29.16 -2.01 -17.91
N VAL A 118 -28.11 -2.73 -17.50
CA VAL A 118 -27.34 -2.35 -16.30
C VAL A 118 -26.28 -1.32 -16.70
N ARG A 119 -26.65 -0.07 -16.63
CA ARG A 119 -25.72 1.00 -16.97
C ARG A 119 -24.78 1.20 -15.81
N ILE A 120 -23.47 1.10 -16.07
CA ILE A 120 -22.43 1.46 -15.07
C ILE A 120 -22.74 2.81 -14.41
N LYS A 121 -23.30 3.75 -15.16
CA LYS A 121 -23.74 5.05 -14.67
C LYS A 121 -24.85 4.99 -13.62
N ASP A 122 -25.56 3.88 -13.49
CA ASP A 122 -26.65 3.74 -12.52
C ASP A 122 -26.11 3.52 -11.09
N PHE A 123 -24.88 3.03 -10.94
CA PHE A 123 -24.22 2.83 -9.67
C PHE A 123 -22.82 3.43 -9.54
N LEU A 124 -22.25 3.93 -10.62
CA LEU A 124 -20.97 4.64 -10.60
C LEU A 124 -21.15 6.06 -11.16
N ILE A 125 -20.81 7.03 -10.34
CA ILE A 125 -20.86 8.46 -10.66
C ILE A 125 -19.47 9.08 -10.64
N ASP A 126 -19.35 10.32 -11.07
CA ASP A 126 -18.11 11.09 -11.04
C ASP A 126 -16.93 10.39 -11.70
N CYS A 127 -17.17 9.60 -12.74
CA CYS A 127 -16.14 8.88 -13.44
C CYS A 127 -15.15 9.84 -14.11
N LYS A 128 -14.00 10.03 -13.50
CA LYS A 128 -12.95 10.91 -14.00
C LYS A 128 -11.81 10.09 -14.62
N LYS A 129 -11.28 10.56 -15.74
CA LYS A 129 -10.06 10.00 -16.30
C LYS A 129 -8.91 10.27 -15.32
N ILE A 130 -8.21 9.21 -14.92
CA ILE A 130 -7.04 9.34 -14.07
C ILE A 130 -5.94 10.04 -14.88
N LYS A 131 -5.51 11.19 -14.40
CA LYS A 131 -4.41 11.96 -14.98
C LYS A 131 -3.24 11.92 -14.01
N TYR A 132 -2.15 11.32 -14.43
CA TYR A 132 -0.88 11.35 -13.71
C TYR A 132 0.30 11.40 -14.68
N LEU A 133 1.42 11.87 -14.19
CA LEU A 133 2.70 11.77 -14.88
C LEU A 133 3.43 10.53 -14.37
N LYS A 134 3.90 9.69 -15.27
CA LYS A 134 4.73 8.55 -14.90
C LYS A 134 6.15 9.03 -14.66
N VAL A 135 6.60 9.03 -13.42
CA VAL A 135 7.98 9.34 -13.05
C VAL A 135 8.77 8.04 -12.96
N LYS A 136 9.82 7.93 -13.74
CA LYS A 136 10.75 6.78 -13.73
C LYS A 136 11.99 7.14 -12.94
N TYR A 137 12.51 6.18 -12.17
CA TYR A 137 13.74 6.34 -11.40
C TYR A 137 14.52 5.04 -11.34
N LYS A 138 15.82 5.14 -11.04
CA LYS A 138 16.68 3.98 -10.80
C LYS A 138 16.75 3.72 -9.30
N SER A 139 16.68 2.46 -8.93
CA SER A 139 16.98 1.99 -7.59
C SER A 139 17.83 0.72 -7.65
N TYR A 140 18.12 0.12 -6.51
CA TYR A 140 18.99 -1.05 -6.44
C TYR A 140 18.39 -2.07 -5.47
N THR A 141 18.92 -3.28 -5.49
CA THR A 141 18.55 -4.32 -4.53
C THR A 141 19.67 -4.48 -3.52
N ALA A 142 19.36 -4.31 -2.23
CA ALA A 142 20.25 -4.55 -1.11
C ALA A 142 19.65 -5.63 -0.20
N ASN A 143 20.45 -6.60 0.21
CA ASN A 143 19.99 -7.69 1.10
C ASN A 143 20.06 -7.30 2.58
N SER A 144 20.81 -6.27 2.92
CA SER A 144 20.98 -5.75 4.29
C SER A 144 21.33 -4.24 4.24
N PHE A 145 21.22 -3.55 5.36
CA PHE A 145 21.74 -2.19 5.49
C PHE A 145 23.28 -2.17 5.46
N ASN A 146 23.95 -3.26 5.86
CA ASN A 146 25.40 -3.39 5.73
C ASN A 146 25.85 -3.22 4.26
N GLU A 147 25.11 -3.81 3.31
CA GLU A 147 25.41 -3.61 1.89
C GLU A 147 25.28 -2.14 1.47
N ILE A 148 24.33 -1.41 2.04
CA ILE A 148 24.16 0.03 1.77
C ILE A 148 25.30 0.82 2.39
N PHE A 149 25.63 0.55 3.67
CA PHE A 149 26.66 1.27 4.40
C PHE A 149 28.06 1.11 3.78
N ASN A 150 28.29 -0.03 3.14
CA ASN A 150 29.57 -0.33 2.48
C ASN A 150 29.54 -0.15 0.96
N ASN A 151 28.44 0.38 0.41
CA ASN A 151 28.22 0.53 -1.06
C ASN A 151 28.42 -0.79 -1.84
N LYS A 152 28.03 -1.92 -1.23
CA LYS A 152 28.17 -3.29 -1.75
C LYS A 152 26.88 -3.92 -2.25
N TYR A 153 25.82 -3.12 -2.41
CA TYR A 153 24.56 -3.61 -3.00
C TYR A 153 24.71 -3.84 -4.52
N SER A 154 23.71 -4.52 -5.08
CA SER A 154 23.72 -4.87 -6.51
C SER A 154 24.09 -3.67 -7.41
N SER A 155 25.11 -3.81 -8.22
CA SER A 155 25.52 -2.81 -9.23
C SER A 155 24.50 -2.67 -10.37
N LYS A 156 23.64 -3.69 -10.57
CA LYS A 156 22.59 -3.68 -11.60
C LYS A 156 21.38 -2.89 -11.13
N PRO A 157 21.09 -1.71 -11.72
CA PRO A 157 19.95 -0.91 -11.31
C PRO A 157 18.62 -1.54 -11.71
N VAL A 158 17.63 -1.37 -10.87
CA VAL A 158 16.22 -1.67 -11.16
C VAL A 158 15.53 -0.39 -11.61
N LYS A 159 14.89 -0.42 -12.79
CA LYS A 159 14.12 0.71 -13.31
C LYS A 159 12.72 0.69 -12.70
N LEU A 160 12.50 1.48 -11.67
CA LEU A 160 11.21 1.64 -11.01
C LEU A 160 10.42 2.82 -11.58
N SER A 161 9.16 2.92 -11.20
CA SER A 161 8.33 4.08 -11.55
C SER A 161 7.22 4.26 -10.53
N GLY A 162 6.70 5.48 -10.48
CA GLY A 162 5.49 5.81 -9.74
C GLY A 162 4.61 6.78 -10.51
N GLU A 163 3.49 7.11 -9.92
CA GLU A 163 2.46 7.97 -10.49
C GLU A 163 2.46 9.31 -9.76
N LEU A 164 2.77 10.39 -10.47
CA LEU A 164 2.75 11.76 -9.93
C LEU A 164 1.44 12.45 -10.32
N TYR A 165 0.64 12.75 -9.33
CA TYR A 165 -0.62 13.46 -9.43
C TYR A 165 -0.39 14.94 -9.11
N LEU A 166 -0.57 15.81 -10.09
CA LEU A 166 -0.37 17.24 -9.95
C LEU A 166 -1.70 17.96 -9.74
N PRO A 167 -1.75 18.98 -8.89
CA PRO A 167 -2.88 19.90 -8.83
C PRO A 167 -3.13 20.59 -10.18
N LYS A 168 -4.31 21.19 -10.36
CA LYS A 168 -4.68 21.81 -11.65
C LYS A 168 -3.88 23.08 -11.97
N LYS A 169 -3.33 23.75 -10.96
CA LYS A 169 -2.53 24.98 -11.13
C LYS A 169 -1.22 24.70 -11.85
N LYS A 170 -0.59 25.74 -12.39
CA LYS A 170 0.77 25.68 -12.94
C LYS A 170 1.78 26.07 -11.86
N GLY A 171 2.99 25.52 -11.93
CA GLY A 171 4.09 25.87 -11.03
C GLY A 171 4.82 24.68 -10.45
N LYS A 172 5.62 24.97 -9.44
CA LYS A 172 6.25 23.94 -8.59
C LYS A 172 5.39 23.74 -7.34
N PHE A 173 5.21 22.49 -6.98
CA PHE A 173 4.35 22.09 -5.87
C PHE A 173 5.13 21.43 -4.76
N PRO A 174 4.74 21.60 -3.49
CA PRO A 174 5.02 20.61 -2.46
C PRO A 174 4.52 19.25 -2.93
N VAL A 175 5.16 18.16 -2.51
CA VAL A 175 4.71 16.81 -2.85
C VAL A 175 4.76 15.88 -1.66
N VAL A 176 3.76 15.02 -1.51
CA VAL A 176 3.76 13.92 -0.55
C VAL A 176 3.94 12.60 -1.29
N TYR A 177 4.98 11.88 -0.92
CA TYR A 177 5.22 10.53 -1.41
C TYR A 177 4.47 9.51 -0.55
N LEU A 178 3.61 8.72 -1.18
CA LEU A 178 2.86 7.62 -0.56
C LEU A 178 3.58 6.29 -0.84
N GLN A 179 4.18 5.70 0.19
CA GLN A 179 4.87 4.41 0.13
C GLN A 179 3.94 3.28 0.54
N HIS A 180 3.63 2.37 -0.39
CA HIS A 180 2.75 1.23 -0.13
C HIS A 180 3.32 0.22 0.87
N GLY A 181 2.46 -0.57 1.51
CA GLY A 181 2.84 -1.68 2.39
C GLY A 181 3.39 -2.90 1.66
N THR A 182 3.22 -4.10 2.23
CA THR A 182 3.62 -5.36 1.57
C THR A 182 2.80 -5.68 0.32
N ALA A 183 1.54 -5.27 0.27
CA ALA A 183 0.75 -5.32 -0.95
C ALA A 183 1.16 -4.23 -1.94
N ASN A 184 0.82 -4.39 -3.22
CA ASN A 184 1.12 -3.38 -4.23
C ASN A 184 0.31 -2.08 -4.02
N PRO A 185 0.70 -0.94 -4.64
CA PRO A 185 0.01 0.34 -4.43
C PRO A 185 -1.49 0.31 -4.74
N LYS A 186 -1.92 -0.50 -5.70
CA LYS A 186 -3.34 -0.62 -6.09
C LYS A 186 -4.22 -1.16 -4.96
N SER A 187 -3.63 -1.87 -4.00
CA SER A 187 -4.37 -2.36 -2.82
C SER A 187 -4.89 -1.26 -1.90
N LEU A 188 -4.40 -0.04 -2.05
CA LEU A 188 -4.76 1.14 -1.27
C LEU A 188 -5.40 2.24 -2.13
N ILE A 189 -5.82 1.93 -3.36
CA ILE A 189 -6.27 2.94 -4.33
C ILE A 189 -7.43 3.79 -3.80
N ASN A 190 -8.36 3.20 -3.04
CA ASN A 190 -9.48 3.91 -2.45
C ASN A 190 -9.01 4.97 -1.45
N PHE A 191 -8.11 4.60 -0.56
CA PHE A 191 -7.53 5.52 0.41
C PHE A 191 -6.63 6.56 -0.30
N PHE A 192 -5.75 6.13 -1.17
CA PHE A 192 -4.85 7.03 -1.90
C PHE A 192 -5.59 8.07 -2.70
N GLN A 193 -6.72 7.70 -3.36
CA GLN A 193 -7.50 8.67 -4.11
C GLN A 193 -8.13 9.73 -3.21
N LYS A 194 -8.59 9.36 -2.00
CA LYS A 194 -9.09 10.33 -1.02
C LYS A 194 -7.99 11.29 -0.59
N VAL A 195 -6.80 10.77 -0.29
CA VAL A 195 -5.63 11.60 0.04
C VAL A 195 -5.27 12.53 -1.12
N ILE A 196 -5.23 12.03 -2.36
CA ILE A 196 -4.93 12.84 -3.55
C ILE A 196 -5.96 13.98 -3.72
N ASP A 197 -7.25 13.67 -3.59
CA ASP A 197 -8.31 14.67 -3.77
C ASP A 197 -8.22 15.78 -2.71
N GLU A 198 -7.96 15.43 -1.45
CA GLU A 198 -7.83 16.41 -0.38
C GLU A 198 -6.51 17.21 -0.47
N MET A 199 -5.37 16.57 -0.76
CA MET A 199 -4.09 17.23 -0.97
C MET A 199 -4.14 18.23 -2.13
N HIS A 200 -4.86 17.90 -3.21
CA HIS A 200 -5.02 18.80 -4.35
C HIS A 200 -5.80 20.08 -4.01
N LYS A 201 -6.72 20.05 -3.04
CA LYS A 201 -7.40 21.27 -2.54
C LYS A 201 -6.41 22.24 -1.90
N GLU A 202 -5.38 21.70 -1.26
CA GLU A 202 -4.28 22.44 -0.63
C GLU A 202 -3.12 22.74 -1.59
N ASN A 203 -3.26 22.45 -2.88
CA ASN A 203 -2.21 22.58 -3.90
C ASN A 203 -0.95 21.75 -3.63
N ILE A 204 -1.07 20.64 -2.93
CA ILE A 204 0.00 19.67 -2.68
C ILE A 204 -0.12 18.56 -3.73
N ALA A 205 0.97 18.26 -4.44
CA ALA A 205 1.07 17.13 -5.34
C ALA A 205 1.20 15.82 -4.54
N VAL A 206 0.84 14.71 -5.17
CA VAL A 206 0.98 13.37 -4.56
C VAL A 206 1.74 12.46 -5.49
N PHE A 207 2.74 11.77 -4.97
CA PHE A 207 3.47 10.73 -5.70
C PHE A 207 3.20 9.36 -5.08
N VAL A 208 2.64 8.45 -5.86
CA VAL A 208 2.43 7.05 -5.44
C VAL A 208 3.56 6.22 -6.03
N GLY A 209 4.48 5.76 -5.19
CA GLY A 209 5.60 4.93 -5.61
C GLY A 209 5.22 3.46 -5.73
N ASP A 210 5.92 2.74 -6.61
CA ASP A 210 5.78 1.29 -6.78
C ASP A 210 7.16 0.62 -6.71
N SER A 211 7.44 -0.03 -5.59
CA SER A 211 8.68 -0.78 -5.37
C SER A 211 8.74 -2.12 -6.13
N TYR A 212 7.65 -2.53 -6.79
CA TYR A 212 7.56 -3.85 -7.42
C TYR A 212 7.63 -3.83 -8.94
N THR A 213 7.42 -2.67 -9.56
CA THR A 213 7.54 -2.52 -11.01
C THR A 213 8.93 -2.97 -11.49
N ASN A 214 8.96 -3.86 -12.48
CA ASN A 214 10.18 -4.44 -13.05
C ASN A 214 11.05 -5.26 -12.07
N ARG A 215 10.55 -5.59 -10.88
CA ARG A 215 11.15 -6.62 -10.03
C ARG A 215 10.50 -7.98 -10.27
N GLU A 216 11.29 -9.04 -10.19
CA GLU A 216 10.80 -10.40 -10.23
C GLU A 216 9.79 -10.64 -9.11
N LYS A 217 8.77 -11.48 -9.35
CA LYS A 217 7.73 -11.77 -8.36
C LYS A 217 8.27 -12.32 -7.04
N LYS A 218 9.36 -13.11 -7.10
CA LYS A 218 10.05 -13.61 -5.91
C LYS A 218 10.62 -12.51 -5.01
N LEU A 219 10.77 -11.26 -5.53
CA LEU A 219 11.23 -10.07 -4.81
C LEU A 219 10.09 -9.09 -4.53
N GLN A 220 8.87 -9.56 -4.31
CA GLN A 220 7.72 -8.73 -3.96
C GLN A 220 7.18 -9.07 -2.56
N GLY A 221 6.36 -8.18 -2.00
CA GLY A 221 5.87 -8.32 -0.64
C GLY A 221 6.98 -8.14 0.38
N TRP A 222 6.94 -8.91 1.45
CA TRP A 222 7.95 -8.95 2.50
C TRP A 222 9.29 -9.55 2.04
N ARG A 223 9.30 -10.28 0.90
CA ARG A 223 10.52 -10.85 0.30
C ARG A 223 11.46 -9.78 -0.27
N LEU A 224 10.95 -8.61 -0.58
CA LEU A 224 11.78 -7.44 -0.86
C LEU A 224 12.20 -6.81 0.48
N GLY A 225 13.40 -7.09 0.92
CA GLY A 225 13.91 -6.68 2.22
C GLY A 225 13.83 -5.17 2.48
N LEU A 226 13.75 -4.80 3.76
CA LEU A 226 13.58 -3.42 4.20
C LEU A 226 14.67 -2.49 3.67
N ALA A 227 15.93 -2.95 3.61
CA ALA A 227 17.04 -2.19 3.03
C ALA A 227 16.79 -1.80 1.56
N SER A 228 16.34 -2.75 0.73
CA SER A 228 15.98 -2.46 -0.67
C SER A 228 14.86 -1.44 -0.78
N ARG A 229 13.82 -1.56 0.05
CA ARG A 229 12.68 -0.64 0.02
C ARG A 229 13.03 0.74 0.55
N THR A 230 13.94 0.82 1.52
CA THR A 230 14.48 2.10 1.99
C THR A 230 15.30 2.79 0.89
N LEU A 231 16.13 2.04 0.15
CA LEU A 231 16.79 2.57 -1.05
C LEU A 231 15.79 3.08 -2.08
N ASP A 232 14.67 2.39 -2.30
CA ASP A 232 13.63 2.86 -3.21
C ASP A 232 13.07 4.21 -2.76
N GLY A 233 12.75 4.37 -1.48
CA GLY A 233 12.25 5.62 -0.90
C GLY A 233 13.23 6.77 -1.06
N LEU A 234 14.51 6.55 -0.78
CA LEU A 234 15.57 7.55 -0.95
C LEU A 234 15.80 7.93 -2.43
N ASN A 235 15.71 6.95 -3.34
CA ASN A 235 15.82 7.22 -4.77
C ASN A 235 14.57 7.93 -5.34
N VAL A 236 13.40 7.76 -4.74
CA VAL A 236 12.23 8.60 -5.04
C VAL A 236 12.50 10.04 -4.65
N LEU A 237 13.08 10.30 -3.46
CA LEU A 237 13.47 11.65 -3.05
C LEU A 237 14.42 12.29 -4.08
N ASN A 238 15.44 11.55 -4.53
CA ASN A 238 16.36 12.01 -5.57
C ASN A 238 15.66 12.33 -6.89
N ALA A 239 14.67 11.53 -7.28
CA ALA A 239 13.92 11.74 -8.53
C ALA A 239 12.97 12.93 -8.44
N LEU A 240 12.23 13.05 -7.34
CA LEU A 240 11.28 14.14 -7.11
C LEU A 240 12.00 15.48 -6.94
N SER A 241 13.16 15.53 -6.26
CA SER A 241 13.97 16.75 -6.11
C SER A 241 14.45 17.33 -7.46
N LYS A 242 14.50 16.52 -8.52
CA LYS A 242 14.90 16.94 -9.86
C LYS A 242 13.70 17.20 -10.78
N HIS A 243 12.48 16.94 -10.32
CA HIS A 243 11.30 17.05 -11.16
C HIS A 243 10.84 18.49 -11.31
N LYS A 244 10.68 18.96 -12.56
CA LYS A 244 10.41 20.38 -12.90
C LYS A 244 9.19 20.99 -12.22
N ASN A 245 8.18 20.18 -11.86
CA ASN A 245 6.95 20.62 -11.21
C ASN A 245 6.98 20.47 -9.68
N ILE A 246 8.09 20.06 -9.06
CA ILE A 246 8.19 19.83 -7.62
C ILE A 246 9.16 20.82 -6.99
N ASP A 247 8.79 21.35 -5.84
CA ASP A 247 9.68 22.09 -4.97
C ASP A 247 10.59 21.09 -4.22
N PRO A 248 11.90 21.09 -4.48
CA PRO A 248 12.82 20.14 -3.89
C PRO A 248 12.94 20.25 -2.36
N ASN A 249 12.56 21.38 -1.77
CA ASN A 249 12.61 21.63 -0.33
C ASN A 249 11.32 21.23 0.40
N LYS A 250 10.25 20.88 -0.35
CA LYS A 250 8.91 20.63 0.16
C LYS A 250 8.42 19.23 -0.24
N ILE A 251 9.24 18.22 0.04
CA ILE A 251 8.94 16.82 -0.25
C ILE A 251 8.70 16.09 1.07
N GLY A 252 7.48 15.64 1.33
CA GLY A 252 7.14 14.80 2.48
C GLY A 252 7.03 13.32 2.09
N ILE A 253 7.12 12.43 3.09
CA ILE A 253 6.91 10.99 2.91
C ILE A 253 5.91 10.47 3.93
N THR A 254 4.95 9.66 3.47
CA THR A 254 4.15 8.79 4.32
C THR A 254 4.18 7.38 3.78
N GLY A 255 4.07 6.41 4.66
CA GLY A 255 4.06 5.01 4.27
C GLY A 255 3.21 4.18 5.23
N TYR A 256 2.75 3.03 4.75
CA TYR A 256 1.72 2.23 5.42
C TYR A 256 2.25 0.83 5.72
N SER A 257 2.13 0.36 6.99
CA SER A 257 2.65 -0.93 7.42
C SER A 257 4.15 -1.05 7.11
N TYR A 258 4.57 -2.02 6.34
CA TYR A 258 5.94 -2.14 5.86
C TYR A 258 6.45 -0.87 5.13
N GLY A 259 5.56 -0.14 4.44
CA GLY A 259 5.88 1.19 3.89
C GLY A 259 6.05 2.26 4.96
N GLY A 260 5.38 2.12 6.10
CA GLY A 260 5.57 2.96 7.28
C GLY A 260 6.98 2.79 7.88
N MET A 261 7.48 1.55 7.94
CA MET A 261 8.89 1.30 8.29
C MET A 261 9.82 2.00 7.31
N VAL A 262 9.56 1.93 6.01
CA VAL A 262 10.37 2.65 5.00
C VAL A 262 10.36 4.16 5.25
N ALA A 263 9.18 4.76 5.47
CA ALA A 263 9.09 6.19 5.75
C ALA A 263 9.95 6.57 6.98
N PHE A 264 9.90 5.73 8.02
CA PHE A 264 10.69 5.91 9.22
C PHE A 264 12.20 5.75 8.96
N PHE A 265 12.62 4.68 8.28
CA PHE A 265 14.02 4.38 8.01
C PHE A 265 14.69 5.41 7.08
N THR A 266 13.92 6.09 6.21
CA THR A 266 14.46 7.18 5.38
C THR A 266 14.79 8.46 6.18
N ALA A 267 14.48 8.51 7.48
CA ALA A 267 14.89 9.62 8.36
C ALA A 267 16.27 9.40 9.02
N TYR A 268 16.95 8.29 8.74
CA TYR A 268 18.24 7.98 9.33
C TYR A 268 19.38 8.71 8.61
N PRO A 269 20.15 9.60 9.30
CA PRO A 269 21.13 10.49 8.67
C PRO A 269 22.15 9.77 7.81
N LYS A 270 22.75 8.68 8.30
CA LYS A 270 23.75 7.90 7.56
C LYS A 270 23.26 7.41 6.19
N LEU A 271 21.99 7.02 6.09
CA LEU A 271 21.39 6.61 4.82
C LEU A 271 21.18 7.78 3.87
N LEU A 272 20.80 8.94 4.41
CA LEU A 272 20.63 10.15 3.62
C LEU A 272 21.97 10.63 3.04
N ASP A 273 23.03 10.62 3.84
CA ASP A 273 24.36 11.01 3.38
C ASP A 273 24.85 10.09 2.27
N LEU A 274 24.73 8.78 2.46
CA LEU A 274 25.21 7.78 1.49
C LEU A 274 24.41 7.77 0.18
N VAL A 275 23.07 7.92 0.24
CA VAL A 275 22.20 7.69 -0.92
C VAL A 275 21.74 9.00 -1.56
N THR A 276 21.46 10.02 -0.77
CA THR A 276 20.86 11.26 -1.24
C THR A 276 21.80 12.48 -1.17
N LYS A 277 23.03 12.29 -0.70
CA LYS A 277 24.02 13.35 -0.47
C LYS A 277 23.46 14.42 0.48
N GLY A 278 22.89 13.97 1.59
CA GLY A 278 22.33 14.81 2.65
C GLY A 278 20.93 15.41 2.37
N LYS A 279 20.34 15.18 1.19
CA LYS A 279 18.95 15.58 0.96
C LYS A 279 18.03 14.74 1.85
N GLN A 280 17.01 15.38 2.42
CA GLN A 280 16.06 14.77 3.34
C GLN A 280 14.63 15.15 2.99
N PHE A 281 13.67 14.35 3.43
CA PHE A 281 12.28 14.76 3.36
C PHE A 281 12.02 15.89 4.34
N ALA A 282 11.10 16.78 4.01
CA ALA A 282 10.73 17.92 4.85
C ALA A 282 9.83 17.49 6.02
N ALA A 283 9.10 16.38 5.89
CA ALA A 283 8.23 15.83 6.93
C ALA A 283 8.03 14.31 6.71
N TYR A 284 7.84 13.57 7.80
CA TYR A 284 7.73 12.11 7.81
C TYR A 284 6.46 11.65 8.53
N MET A 285 5.71 10.74 7.94
CA MET A 285 4.49 10.21 8.55
C MET A 285 4.40 8.69 8.40
N PRO A 286 5.05 7.91 9.27
CA PRO A 286 4.87 6.47 9.35
C PRO A 286 3.45 6.13 9.83
N VAL A 287 2.74 5.24 9.14
CA VAL A 287 1.37 4.81 9.50
C VAL A 287 1.39 3.31 9.79
N TYR A 288 1.05 2.95 11.02
CA TYR A 288 1.13 1.60 11.62
C TYR A 288 2.39 0.81 11.16
N PRO A 289 3.60 1.39 11.35
CA PRO A 289 4.84 0.68 11.06
C PRO A 289 5.07 -0.48 12.05
N GLY A 290 5.89 -1.46 11.66
CA GLY A 290 6.55 -2.31 12.65
C GLY A 290 7.63 -1.52 13.40
N CYS A 291 7.66 -1.63 14.73
CA CYS A 291 8.72 -1.09 15.57
C CYS A 291 9.56 -2.22 16.22
N ASP A 292 9.46 -3.39 15.67
CA ASP A 292 10.21 -4.60 16.00
C ASP A 292 11.64 -4.59 15.43
N VAL A 293 11.89 -3.73 14.43
CA VAL A 293 13.22 -3.46 13.88
C VAL A 293 13.47 -1.95 13.88
N ILE A 294 14.49 -1.51 14.57
CA ILE A 294 14.88 -0.10 14.73
C ILE A 294 16.36 0.07 14.43
N PHE A 295 16.88 1.29 14.33
CA PHE A 295 18.33 1.52 14.38
C PHE A 295 18.81 1.59 15.84
N LYS A 296 20.00 1.05 16.11
CA LYS A 296 20.69 1.17 17.40
C LYS A 296 20.95 2.64 17.73
N ASP A 297 21.43 3.40 16.74
CA ASP A 297 21.56 4.84 16.84
C ASP A 297 20.17 5.47 16.76
N MET A 298 19.78 6.14 17.85
CA MET A 298 18.47 6.78 17.99
C MET A 298 18.42 8.19 17.39
N LYS A 299 19.45 8.64 16.68
CA LYS A 299 19.45 9.96 16.02
C LYS A 299 18.76 9.90 14.68
N LEU A 300 17.71 10.69 14.55
CA LEU A 300 17.02 10.95 13.30
C LEU A 300 17.31 12.37 12.82
N VAL A 301 16.96 12.65 11.56
CA VAL A 301 17.00 14.05 11.09
C VAL A 301 16.03 14.92 11.89
N ASN A 302 16.43 16.15 12.15
CA ASN A 302 15.59 17.12 12.86
C ASN A 302 14.48 17.66 11.93
N LYS A 303 13.50 16.81 11.61
CA LYS A 303 12.32 17.15 10.81
C LYS A 303 11.06 16.64 11.50
N PRO A 304 9.91 17.29 11.29
CA PRO A 304 8.65 16.87 11.87
C PRO A 304 8.32 15.40 11.51
N MET A 305 7.97 14.62 12.52
CA MET A 305 7.52 13.25 12.34
C MET A 305 6.25 12.98 13.16
N LEU A 306 5.20 12.53 12.49
CA LEU A 306 3.95 12.07 13.12
C LEU A 306 3.74 10.59 12.80
N MET A 307 3.83 9.74 13.81
CA MET A 307 3.49 8.33 13.68
C MET A 307 2.02 8.11 14.03
N LEU A 308 1.26 7.51 13.11
CA LEU A 308 -0.11 7.03 13.40
C LEU A 308 -0.06 5.55 13.68
N HIS A 309 -0.72 5.10 14.76
CA HIS A 309 -0.77 3.69 15.08
C HIS A 309 -2.16 3.25 15.56
N ALA A 310 -2.47 1.96 15.44
CA ALA A 310 -3.74 1.40 15.91
C ALA A 310 -3.60 0.91 17.36
N GLU A 311 -4.64 1.07 18.18
CA GLU A 311 -4.59 0.64 19.59
C GLU A 311 -4.44 -0.87 19.74
N PHE A 312 -5.16 -1.63 18.92
CA PHE A 312 -5.22 -3.10 18.98
C PHE A 312 -4.47 -3.75 17.81
N ASP A 313 -3.34 -3.15 17.39
CA ASP A 313 -2.52 -3.74 16.34
C ASP A 313 -1.80 -5.00 16.85
N ASP A 314 -2.31 -6.15 16.44
CA ASP A 314 -1.76 -7.47 16.78
C ASP A 314 -0.82 -8.02 15.70
N TYR A 315 -0.59 -7.24 14.63
CA TYR A 315 0.38 -7.54 13.57
C TYR A 315 1.71 -6.81 13.76
N ALA A 316 1.64 -5.54 14.11
CA ALA A 316 2.75 -4.68 14.48
C ALA A 316 2.46 -4.10 15.87
N PRO A 317 2.89 -4.76 16.96
CA PRO A 317 2.43 -4.42 18.32
C PRO A 317 2.64 -2.95 18.66
N THR A 318 1.56 -2.29 19.07
CA THR A 318 1.55 -0.86 19.40
C THR A 318 2.50 -0.52 20.53
N ILE A 319 2.67 -1.44 21.49
CA ILE A 319 3.56 -1.23 22.64
C ILE A 319 5.03 -1.05 22.21
N ASP A 320 5.46 -1.73 21.15
CA ASP A 320 6.83 -1.58 20.64
C ASP A 320 7.04 -0.19 20.08
N CYS A 321 6.05 0.36 19.37
CA CYS A 321 6.10 1.73 18.85
C CYS A 321 6.00 2.79 19.96
N ILE A 322 5.19 2.56 21.00
CA ILE A 322 5.13 3.43 22.19
C ILE A 322 6.52 3.52 22.84
N ASN A 323 7.11 2.36 23.12
CA ASN A 323 8.44 2.28 23.75
C ASN A 323 9.53 2.89 22.87
N TYR A 324 9.45 2.69 21.56
CA TYR A 324 10.43 3.23 20.63
C TYR A 324 10.32 4.77 20.51
N VAL A 325 9.11 5.30 20.36
CA VAL A 325 8.88 6.74 20.30
C VAL A 325 9.32 7.42 21.61
N LYS A 326 9.08 6.79 22.76
CA LYS A 326 9.58 7.28 24.06
C LYS A 326 11.12 7.42 24.03
N LYS A 327 11.84 6.38 23.63
CA LYS A 327 13.31 6.42 23.50
C LYS A 327 13.78 7.48 22.51
N LEU A 328 13.09 7.64 21.37
CA LEU A 328 13.43 8.68 20.40
C LEU A 328 13.32 10.08 21.01
N LYS A 329 12.24 10.36 21.76
CA LYS A 329 12.06 11.65 22.45
C LYS A 329 13.13 11.89 23.51
N GLU A 330 13.47 10.89 24.29
CA GLU A 330 14.56 10.93 25.28
C GLU A 330 15.92 11.24 24.63
N ASN A 331 16.10 10.87 23.35
CA ASN A 331 17.27 11.19 22.53
C ASN A 331 17.11 12.49 21.71
N GLY A 332 16.15 13.35 22.06
CA GLY A 332 15.99 14.68 21.48
C GLY A 332 15.32 14.73 20.09
N ASN A 333 14.69 13.64 19.63
CA ASN A 333 14.01 13.64 18.34
C ASN A 333 12.60 14.23 18.43
N SER A 334 12.20 15.00 17.43
CA SER A 334 10.85 15.54 17.28
C SER A 334 9.92 14.53 16.63
N VAL A 335 9.37 13.63 17.44
CA VAL A 335 8.45 12.57 16.98
C VAL A 335 7.18 12.60 17.81
N GLU A 336 6.03 12.65 17.14
CA GLU A 336 4.73 12.51 17.77
C GLU A 336 4.12 11.13 17.46
N LEU A 337 3.40 10.56 18.41
CA LEU A 337 2.66 9.32 18.23
C LEU A 337 1.18 9.56 18.52
N LYS A 338 0.34 9.30 17.53
CA LYS A 338 -1.11 9.35 17.63
C LYS A 338 -1.71 7.95 17.55
N ILE A 339 -2.38 7.52 18.61
CA ILE A 339 -3.04 6.22 18.70
C ILE A 339 -4.51 6.34 18.28
N TYR A 340 -4.93 5.50 17.36
CA TYR A 340 -6.31 5.35 16.91
C TYR A 340 -7.01 4.33 17.82
N LYS A 341 -7.82 4.82 18.74
CA LYS A 341 -8.56 3.99 19.70
C LYS A 341 -9.53 3.05 18.98
N GLY A 342 -9.58 1.81 19.41
CA GLY A 342 -10.41 0.75 18.83
C GLY A 342 -9.96 0.24 17.48
N ALA A 343 -8.89 0.78 16.90
CA ALA A 343 -8.40 0.40 15.60
C ALA A 343 -7.47 -0.81 15.63
N TYR A 344 -7.42 -1.53 14.51
CA TYR A 344 -6.54 -2.66 14.23
C TYR A 344 -5.62 -2.37 13.05
N HIS A 345 -4.70 -3.30 12.74
CA HIS A 345 -3.79 -3.14 11.60
C HIS A 345 -4.54 -2.86 10.30
N GLY A 346 -4.08 -1.86 9.55
CA GLY A 346 -4.72 -1.51 8.27
C GLY A 346 -6.01 -0.70 8.39
N PHE A 347 -6.22 0.02 9.49
CA PHE A 347 -7.41 0.86 9.76
C PHE A 347 -7.74 1.90 8.67
N ILE A 348 -6.81 2.20 7.79
CA ILE A 348 -7.08 3.05 6.62
C ILE A 348 -7.94 2.35 5.56
N ARG A 349 -8.19 1.05 5.69
CA ARG A 349 -9.03 0.27 4.77
C ARG A 349 -10.43 0.15 5.35
N VAL A 350 -11.44 0.56 4.58
CA VAL A 350 -12.83 0.32 4.96
C VAL A 350 -13.18 -1.13 4.65
N ARG A 351 -13.08 -1.97 5.64
CA ARG A 351 -13.49 -3.39 5.60
C ARG A 351 -13.81 -3.86 7.02
N GLU A 352 -14.63 -4.88 7.15
CA GLU A 352 -14.86 -5.52 8.44
C GLU A 352 -13.55 -5.94 9.10
N LYS A 353 -13.49 -5.80 10.42
CA LYS A 353 -12.39 -6.28 11.23
C LYS A 353 -12.44 -7.79 11.27
N GLU A 354 -11.45 -8.45 10.70
CA GLU A 354 -11.40 -9.89 10.51
C GLU A 354 -10.10 -10.44 11.06
N PHE A 355 -10.20 -11.49 11.87
CA PHE A 355 -9.04 -12.27 12.30
C PHE A 355 -8.64 -13.28 11.23
N ILE A 356 -7.44 -13.11 10.66
CA ILE A 356 -6.92 -13.95 9.58
C ILE A 356 -5.84 -14.87 10.14
N LYS A 357 -6.23 -16.11 10.45
CA LYS A 357 -5.35 -17.12 11.07
C LYS A 357 -4.08 -17.42 10.25
N SER A 358 -4.15 -17.36 8.94
CA SER A 358 -3.05 -17.77 8.05
C SER A 358 -1.94 -16.72 7.88
N ILE A 359 -2.03 -15.56 8.52
CA ILE A 359 -1.00 -14.54 8.42
C ILE A 359 -0.02 -14.69 9.57
N GLY A 360 1.27 -14.89 9.24
CA GLY A 360 2.34 -14.91 10.22
C GLY A 360 2.62 -13.53 10.81
N ASN A 361 3.00 -13.47 12.07
CA ASN A 361 3.36 -12.24 12.79
C ASN A 361 4.56 -12.44 13.71
N PHE A 362 5.09 -11.34 14.24
CA PHE A 362 6.25 -11.31 15.16
C PHE A 362 5.89 -10.78 16.54
N ARG A 363 4.60 -10.75 16.94
CA ARG A 363 4.15 -10.13 18.20
C ARG A 363 4.74 -10.74 19.46
N ASN A 364 5.20 -11.98 19.40
CA ASN A 364 5.87 -12.66 20.52
C ASN A 364 7.40 -12.49 20.51
N CYS A 365 7.93 -11.83 19.47
CA CYS A 365 9.35 -11.58 19.34
C CYS A 365 9.72 -10.27 20.05
N LYS A 366 10.89 -10.25 20.67
CA LYS A 366 11.44 -9.00 21.20
C LYS A 366 11.87 -8.09 20.04
N PRO A 367 11.78 -6.78 20.17
CA PRO A 367 12.36 -5.87 19.18
C PRO A 367 13.86 -6.08 19.02
N GLY A 368 14.33 -6.12 17.77
CA GLY A 368 15.74 -6.10 17.43
C GLY A 368 16.18 -4.74 16.92
N TYR A 369 17.44 -4.61 16.57
CA TYR A 369 17.95 -3.35 16.01
C TYR A 369 18.98 -3.60 14.90
N VAL A 370 19.11 -2.61 14.02
CA VAL A 370 20.19 -2.53 13.05
C VAL A 370 21.36 -1.82 13.72
N ASP A 371 22.53 -2.47 13.77
CA ASP A 371 23.72 -1.92 14.40
C ASP A 371 24.48 -0.92 13.49
N ASP A 372 25.59 -0.40 13.99
CA ASP A 372 26.41 0.59 13.32
C ASP A 372 27.07 0.06 12.03
N GLU A 373 27.20 -1.28 11.92
CA GLU A 373 27.69 -1.98 10.72
C GLU A 373 26.55 -2.24 9.70
N GLY A 374 25.28 -2.07 10.10
CA GLY A 374 24.11 -2.32 9.24
C GLY A 374 23.60 -3.76 9.26
N TYR A 375 23.99 -4.55 10.25
CA TYR A 375 23.44 -5.88 10.49
C TYR A 375 22.31 -5.85 11.49
N TRP A 376 21.38 -6.77 11.35
CA TRP A 376 20.30 -6.92 12.32
C TRP A 376 20.81 -7.68 13.54
N VAL A 377 20.60 -7.13 14.73
CA VAL A 377 20.89 -7.74 16.03
C VAL A 377 19.57 -8.10 16.69
N TYR A 378 19.43 -9.38 17.04
CA TYR A 378 18.28 -9.92 17.73
C TYR A 378 18.74 -10.86 18.85
N ASN A 379 18.19 -10.71 20.06
CA ASN A 379 18.62 -11.44 21.26
C ASN A 379 20.15 -11.43 21.46
N GLY A 380 20.80 -10.27 21.24
CA GLY A 380 22.26 -10.12 21.37
C GLY A 380 23.09 -10.76 20.25
N LYS A 381 22.47 -11.48 19.33
CA LYS A 381 23.14 -12.11 18.20
C LYS A 381 23.08 -11.23 16.96
N GLN A 382 24.25 -10.93 16.38
CA GLN A 382 24.36 -10.25 15.10
C GLN A 382 24.10 -11.23 13.94
N TRP A 383 23.15 -10.87 13.06
CA TRP A 383 22.77 -11.69 11.92
C TRP A 383 23.45 -11.17 10.64
N LYS A 384 24.65 -11.73 10.35
CA LYS A 384 25.44 -11.40 9.13
C LYS A 384 24.92 -12.11 7.88
N MET A 385 23.60 -11.95 7.60
CA MET A 385 22.94 -12.59 6.47
C MET A 385 21.86 -11.65 5.88
N SER A 386 21.26 -12.07 4.77
CA SER A 386 20.18 -11.30 4.18
C SER A 386 19.00 -11.16 5.16
N TYR A 387 18.31 -10.04 5.08
CA TYR A 387 17.12 -9.75 5.88
C TYR A 387 16.10 -10.90 5.86
N LEU A 388 15.86 -11.50 4.69
CA LEU A 388 14.95 -12.64 4.55
C LEU A 388 15.36 -13.86 5.37
N LYS A 389 16.65 -14.19 5.36
CA LYS A 389 17.16 -15.34 6.12
C LYS A 389 17.08 -15.06 7.62
N ALA A 390 17.41 -13.83 8.05
CA ALA A 390 17.29 -13.41 9.44
C ALA A 390 15.82 -13.45 9.89
N MET A 391 14.90 -12.87 9.15
CA MET A 391 13.47 -12.91 9.41
C MET A 391 12.93 -14.34 9.53
N SER A 392 13.32 -15.22 8.59
CA SER A 392 12.87 -16.61 8.60
C SER A 392 13.38 -17.38 9.82
N ALA A 393 14.59 -17.10 10.26
CA ALA A 393 15.16 -17.75 11.44
C ALA A 393 14.50 -17.26 12.74
N ILE A 394 14.31 -15.93 12.87
CA ILE A 394 13.62 -15.33 14.03
C ILE A 394 12.15 -15.77 14.08
N TYR A 395 11.48 -15.86 12.92
CA TYR A 395 10.11 -16.38 12.87
C TYR A 395 9.99 -17.82 13.40
N LYS A 396 10.97 -18.67 13.14
CA LYS A 396 10.99 -20.04 13.70
C LYS A 396 11.17 -20.04 15.22
N GLU A 397 11.84 -19.03 15.77
CA GLU A 397 12.12 -18.91 17.21
C GLU A 397 10.92 -18.37 18.00
N CYS A 398 10.26 -17.36 17.49
CA CYS A 398 9.22 -16.60 18.23
C CYS A 398 8.00 -16.20 17.40
N GLY A 399 7.97 -16.53 16.12
CA GLY A 399 6.86 -16.18 15.24
C GLY A 399 5.54 -16.82 15.68
N GLY A 400 4.44 -16.14 15.36
CA GLY A 400 3.09 -16.59 15.61
C GLY A 400 2.22 -16.49 14.37
N GLU A 401 1.00 -16.97 14.47
CA GLU A 401 0.00 -16.90 13.42
C GLU A 401 -1.25 -16.15 13.89
N GLY A 402 -1.96 -15.59 12.92
CA GLY A 402 -3.20 -14.88 13.12
C GLY A 402 -3.01 -13.40 13.45
N VAL A 403 -3.72 -12.57 12.68
CA VAL A 403 -3.74 -11.11 12.87
C VAL A 403 -5.14 -10.59 12.58
N THR A 404 -5.53 -9.51 13.24
CA THR A 404 -6.77 -8.80 12.98
C THR A 404 -6.51 -7.63 12.03
N ILE A 405 -7.21 -7.60 10.90
CA ILE A 405 -7.06 -6.55 9.89
C ILE A 405 -8.44 -5.96 9.57
N GLY A 406 -8.51 -4.66 9.44
CA GLY A 406 -9.72 -3.97 9.02
C GLY A 406 -9.84 -2.58 9.60
N GLY A 407 -10.85 -1.84 9.14
CA GLY A 407 -11.10 -0.49 9.61
C GLY A 407 -12.44 0.07 9.19
N THR A 408 -12.85 1.14 9.82
CA THR A 408 -14.12 1.83 9.61
C THR A 408 -13.98 3.01 8.64
N LYS A 409 -15.11 3.55 8.19
CA LYS A 409 -15.13 4.80 7.40
C LYS A 409 -14.58 5.98 8.20
N GLU A 410 -14.89 6.04 9.48
CA GLU A 410 -14.43 7.08 10.40
C GLU A 410 -12.93 7.02 10.60
N GLU A 411 -12.38 5.84 10.85
CA GLU A 411 -10.92 5.64 10.96
C GLU A 411 -10.22 6.07 9.69
N GLN A 412 -10.73 5.66 8.52
CA GLN A 412 -10.18 6.07 7.23
C GLN A 412 -10.28 7.59 7.01
N LYS A 413 -11.44 8.21 7.32
CA LYS A 413 -11.65 9.65 7.19
C LYS A 413 -10.66 10.42 8.05
N ARG A 414 -10.55 10.07 9.33
CA ARG A 414 -9.57 10.68 10.26
C ARG A 414 -8.13 10.53 9.76
N ALA A 415 -7.78 9.36 9.20
CA ALA A 415 -6.44 9.15 8.65
C ALA A 415 -6.15 10.04 7.44
N VAL A 416 -7.15 10.31 6.58
CA VAL A 416 -7.02 11.29 5.50
C VAL A 416 -6.84 12.69 6.06
N GLU A 417 -7.68 13.10 7.02
CA GLU A 417 -7.62 14.42 7.67
C GLU A 417 -6.29 14.65 8.35
N ASP A 418 -5.82 13.69 9.14
CA ASP A 418 -4.51 13.78 9.82
C ASP A 418 -3.37 13.88 8.81
N THR A 419 -3.43 13.09 7.73
CA THR A 419 -2.41 13.14 6.66
C THR A 419 -2.38 14.51 6.01
N VAL A 420 -3.52 15.05 5.64
CA VAL A 420 -3.62 16.37 4.98
C VAL A 420 -3.18 17.48 5.92
N THR A 421 -3.68 17.49 7.15
CA THR A 421 -3.34 18.51 8.16
C THR A 421 -1.84 18.53 8.43
N PHE A 422 -1.24 17.36 8.68
CA PHE A 422 0.18 17.26 8.96
C PHE A 422 1.04 17.81 7.81
N PHE A 423 0.81 17.35 6.59
CA PHE A 423 1.63 17.81 5.46
C PHE A 423 1.31 19.24 5.03
N LYS A 424 0.08 19.72 5.18
CA LYS A 424 -0.23 21.16 5.00
C LYS A 424 0.59 22.01 5.95
N THR A 425 0.61 21.68 7.24
CA THR A 425 1.35 22.44 8.27
C THR A 425 2.85 22.49 7.98
N HIS A 426 3.43 21.44 7.42
CA HIS A 426 4.89 21.33 7.31
C HIS A 426 5.43 21.52 5.88
N LEU A 427 4.59 21.59 4.87
CA LEU A 427 5.02 21.77 3.48
C LEU A 427 4.54 23.09 2.84
N ILE A 428 3.55 23.76 3.41
CA ILE A 428 3.07 25.05 2.90
C ILE A 428 3.62 26.16 3.78
#